data_3b005d6da0c4a45ceb0ef3ec6a77fd8b
#
_entry.id   3b005d6da0c4a45ceb0ef3ec6a77fd8b
#
_cell.length_a   1.000
_cell.length_b   1.000
_cell.length_c   1.000
_cell.angle_alpha   90.00
_cell.angle_beta   90.00
_cell.angle_gamma   90.00
#
_symmetry.space_group_name_H-M   'P 1'
#
loop_
_entity.id
_entity.type
_entity.pdbx_description
1 polymer ?
#
loop_
_entity_poly.entity_id
_entity_poly.type
_entity_poly.pdbx_seq_one_letter_code
_entity_poly.pdbx_strand_id
1 'polypeptide(L)'
;MIPILAAVAPPEVVINGRRTVVVASPAATLLIDLGGGSIVDFRLSGGDLNPLGWLGPGDENAALRPMAHFLCLDRWGQPSEAEQRNGMPFHGEASRVEWKELVTSEGRGAKNLAAMSTSLPMAGLEVHRSVKLSESAAVFTVSETVTNRNKLGRIYNMVQHATIGPPFLDETTVVDSNAQRGLMQSSPLPNPEQPEIRWPQAIKQGNPVDLRRLTNDPDPNVVSFVMDGEVGWVTATNASKQLLLGYLFSTTDYPWLNLWRHVQDGKPLARGLEFGTTGLHQPFKILTAKPHIFGKPTFAYLDAGESATRRYTAFLTKVPNDFAGVHSVLYRDGRIIIQERGGNGREVTINAGRLF
;
A
#
# COMPACT_ATOMS: atom_id res chain seq x y z
N MET A 1 29.05 13.23 41.81
CA MET A 1 28.93 12.36 40.62
C MET A 1 27.49 11.86 40.59
N ILE A 2 26.67 12.39 39.69
CA ILE A 2 25.30 11.93 39.48
C ILE A 2 25.41 10.76 38.51
N PRO A 3 24.85 9.57 38.81
CA PRO A 3 24.91 8.46 37.88
C PRO A 3 24.02 8.80 36.66
N ILE A 4 24.63 8.80 35.49
CA ILE A 4 23.93 8.84 34.22
C ILE A 4 23.18 7.50 34.12
N LEU A 5 21.88 7.52 34.38
CA LEU A 5 20.99 6.39 34.05
C LEU A 5 21.07 6.20 32.53
N ALA A 6 21.69 5.11 32.11
CA ALA A 6 21.62 4.67 30.72
C ALA A 6 20.15 4.45 30.37
N ALA A 7 19.67 5.18 29.38
CA ALA A 7 18.33 4.96 28.85
C ALA A 7 18.25 3.50 28.37
N VAL A 8 17.39 2.72 29.01
CA VAL A 8 17.10 1.35 28.56
C VAL A 8 16.47 1.48 27.19
N ALA A 9 17.12 0.90 26.18
CA ALA A 9 16.55 0.83 24.85
C ALA A 9 15.16 0.16 24.95
N PRO A 10 14.14 0.66 24.24
CA PRO A 10 12.83 0.00 24.25
C PRO A 10 12.98 -1.47 23.81
N PRO A 11 12.17 -2.38 24.34
CA PRO A 11 12.28 -3.79 23.99
C PRO A 11 12.12 -3.95 22.47
N GLU A 12 13.00 -4.72 21.87
CA GLU A 12 12.99 -5.02 20.44
C GLU A 12 11.76 -5.89 20.14
N VAL A 13 10.86 -5.38 19.29
CA VAL A 13 9.68 -6.15 18.86
C VAL A 13 10.07 -6.93 17.60
N VAL A 14 9.89 -8.25 17.65
CA VAL A 14 10.19 -9.17 16.55
C VAL A 14 8.88 -9.76 16.03
N ILE A 15 8.64 -9.62 14.72
CA ILE A 15 7.49 -10.22 14.04
C ILE A 15 8.01 -11.18 12.97
N ASN A 16 7.59 -12.43 13.02
CA ASN A 16 8.03 -13.47 12.08
C ASN A 16 9.56 -13.56 11.95
N GLY A 17 10.29 -13.43 13.06
CA GLY A 17 11.75 -13.49 13.10
C GLY A 17 12.46 -12.22 12.61
N ARG A 18 11.74 -11.15 12.32
CA ARG A 18 12.28 -9.87 11.82
C ARG A 18 12.17 -8.78 12.87
N ARG A 19 13.21 -7.98 12.97
CA ARG A 19 13.22 -6.77 13.80
C ARG A 19 12.21 -5.75 13.26
N THR A 20 11.52 -5.07 14.16
CA THR A 20 10.56 -4.03 13.80
C THR A 20 10.86 -2.72 14.50
N VAL A 21 10.52 -1.62 13.84
CA VAL A 21 10.44 -0.28 14.44
C VAL A 21 9.02 -0.05 14.92
N VAL A 22 8.88 0.38 16.16
CA VAL A 22 7.59 0.74 16.76
C VAL A 22 7.39 2.24 16.64
N VAL A 23 6.29 2.64 15.99
CA VAL A 23 5.86 4.05 15.92
C VAL A 23 4.53 4.14 16.65
N ALA A 24 4.48 4.90 17.74
CA ALA A 24 3.34 4.92 18.64
C ALA A 24 2.90 6.35 18.99
N SER A 25 1.60 6.51 19.18
CA SER A 25 0.97 7.74 19.69
C SER A 25 -0.17 7.36 20.64
N PRO A 26 -0.77 8.33 21.35
CA PRO A 26 -1.98 8.07 22.13
C PRO A 26 -3.15 7.50 21.32
N ALA A 27 -3.19 7.74 20.01
CA ALA A 27 -4.29 7.33 19.14
C ALA A 27 -4.08 5.96 18.48
N ALA A 28 -2.84 5.57 18.19
CA ALA A 28 -2.55 4.34 17.42
C ALA A 28 -1.12 3.83 17.63
N THR A 29 -0.91 2.59 17.21
CA THR A 29 0.41 1.95 17.09
C THR A 29 0.61 1.43 15.68
N LEU A 30 1.83 1.61 15.17
CA LEU A 30 2.30 1.15 13.89
C LEU A 30 3.58 0.34 14.08
N LEU A 31 3.70 -0.81 13.42
CA LEU A 31 4.93 -1.61 13.39
C LEU A 31 5.47 -1.70 11.97
N ILE A 32 6.75 -1.43 11.81
CA ILE A 32 7.44 -1.47 10.51
C ILE A 32 8.56 -2.50 10.58
N ASP A 33 8.49 -3.49 9.71
CA ASP A 33 9.48 -4.54 9.57
C ASP A 33 10.78 -3.98 8.94
N LEU A 34 11.93 -4.30 9.49
CA LEU A 34 13.23 -3.94 8.92
C LEU A 34 13.78 -4.98 7.93
N GLY A 35 13.21 -6.18 7.87
CA GLY A 35 13.63 -7.22 6.92
C GLY A 35 13.11 -7.02 5.50
N GLY A 36 12.19 -6.08 5.27
CA GLY A 36 11.60 -5.79 3.95
C GLY A 36 10.90 -4.44 3.90
N GLY A 37 10.99 -3.65 4.96
CA GLY A 37 10.37 -2.33 5.04
C GLY A 37 8.84 -2.33 5.06
N SER A 38 8.20 -3.47 5.35
CA SER A 38 6.74 -3.60 5.35
C SER A 38 6.12 -2.95 6.58
N ILE A 39 4.99 -2.25 6.41
CA ILE A 39 4.14 -1.84 7.52
C ILE A 39 3.26 -3.04 7.86
N VAL A 40 3.57 -3.71 8.98
CA VAL A 40 3.00 -5.01 9.34
C VAL A 40 1.88 -4.95 10.35
N ASP A 41 1.72 -3.80 10.99
CA ASP A 41 0.66 -3.57 11.96
C ASP A 41 0.24 -2.11 11.97
N PHE A 42 -1.06 -1.87 12.02
CA PHE A 42 -1.66 -0.56 12.25
C PHE A 42 -2.93 -0.73 13.05
N ARG A 43 -2.88 -0.37 14.34
CA ARG A 43 -3.98 -0.56 15.29
C ARG A 43 -4.36 0.72 16.01
N LEU A 44 -5.66 0.84 16.30
CA LEU A 44 -6.14 1.84 17.26
C LEU A 44 -5.56 1.55 18.65
N SER A 45 -5.28 2.60 19.41
CA SER A 45 -4.83 2.47 20.81
C SER A 45 -5.87 1.69 21.63
N GLY A 46 -5.41 0.67 22.37
CA GLY A 46 -6.28 -0.22 23.14
C GLY A 46 -7.13 -1.18 22.30
N GLY A 47 -6.89 -1.26 20.98
CA GLY A 47 -7.52 -2.24 20.10
C GLY A 47 -6.56 -3.35 19.67
N ASP A 48 -7.09 -4.55 19.44
CA ASP A 48 -6.31 -5.73 19.04
C ASP A 48 -6.39 -6.04 17.54
N LEU A 49 -7.33 -5.41 16.84
CA LEU A 49 -7.58 -5.69 15.44
C LEU A 49 -6.59 -4.96 14.52
N ASN A 50 -5.76 -5.72 13.82
CA ASN A 50 -4.85 -5.26 12.78
C ASN A 50 -5.41 -5.59 11.39
N PRO A 51 -5.79 -4.60 10.56
CA PRO A 51 -6.19 -4.86 9.18
C PRO A 51 -5.08 -5.43 8.30
N LEU A 52 -3.82 -5.13 8.63
CA LEU A 52 -2.63 -5.50 7.86
C LEU A 52 -2.07 -6.87 8.31
N GLY A 53 -2.95 -7.82 8.66
CA GLY A 53 -2.56 -9.14 9.17
C GLY A 53 -2.09 -10.15 8.13
N TRP A 54 -2.00 -9.78 6.84
CA TRP A 54 -1.61 -10.70 5.78
C TRP A 54 -0.11 -11.03 5.81
N LEU A 55 0.17 -12.32 5.56
CA LEU A 55 1.52 -12.85 5.42
C LEU A 55 1.60 -13.62 4.11
N GLY A 56 2.52 -13.25 3.24
CA GLY A 56 2.74 -13.91 1.94
C GLY A 56 3.09 -15.39 2.10
N PRO A 57 2.93 -16.18 1.02
CA PRO A 57 3.31 -17.58 1.05
C PRO A 57 4.77 -17.71 1.45
N GLY A 58 5.05 -18.68 2.34
CA GLY A 58 6.40 -18.99 2.78
C GLY A 58 7.18 -19.66 1.64
N ASP A 59 8.37 -19.17 1.38
CA ASP A 59 9.46 -20.01 0.91
C ASP A 59 10.27 -20.47 2.14
N GLU A 60 11.24 -21.36 1.96
CA GLU A 60 12.07 -21.91 3.04
C GLU A 60 12.82 -20.80 3.82
N ASN A 61 12.85 -19.58 3.31
CA ASN A 61 13.42 -18.39 3.90
C ASN A 61 12.32 -17.43 4.38
N ALA A 62 11.68 -17.77 5.52
CA ALA A 62 10.65 -16.94 6.14
C ALA A 62 11.07 -15.44 6.30
N ALA A 63 12.39 -15.19 6.33
CA ALA A 63 13.00 -13.86 6.40
C ALA A 63 12.81 -13.00 5.14
N LEU A 64 12.38 -13.56 4.00
CA LEU A 64 12.35 -12.84 2.71
C LEU A 64 10.96 -12.73 2.07
N ARG A 65 9.90 -13.18 2.74
CA ARG A 65 8.55 -13.09 2.18
C ARG A 65 7.90 -11.71 2.39
N PRO A 66 7.13 -11.21 1.43
CA PRO A 66 6.39 -9.96 1.61
C PRO A 66 5.30 -10.13 2.67
N MET A 67 5.01 -9.05 3.40
CA MET A 67 3.99 -9.02 4.46
C MET A 67 3.16 -7.75 4.35
N ALA A 68 1.90 -7.86 4.66
CA ALA A 68 1.01 -6.74 4.94
C ALA A 68 1.09 -5.61 3.88
N HIS A 69 1.53 -4.43 4.26
CA HIS A 69 1.75 -3.32 3.34
C HIS A 69 3.24 -3.22 3.01
N PHE A 70 3.66 -3.75 1.88
CA PHE A 70 5.04 -3.72 1.40
C PHE A 70 5.20 -2.83 0.16
N LEU A 71 6.43 -2.47 -0.15
CA LEU A 71 6.79 -1.67 -1.32
C LEU A 71 7.26 -2.57 -2.46
N CYS A 72 6.59 -2.49 -3.61
CA CYS A 72 7.12 -2.93 -4.89
C CYS A 72 7.91 -1.78 -5.49
N LEU A 73 9.23 -1.88 -5.54
CA LEU A 73 10.08 -0.84 -6.11
C LEU A 73 11.01 -1.44 -7.16
N ASP A 74 11.22 -0.71 -8.23
CA ASP A 74 11.77 -1.03 -9.52
C ASP A 74 10.69 -1.65 -10.43
N ARG A 75 9.94 -2.66 -9.98
CA ARG A 75 8.85 -3.27 -10.76
C ARG A 75 7.67 -3.69 -9.91
N TRP A 76 6.54 -3.83 -10.56
CA TRP A 76 5.34 -4.45 -10.03
C TRP A 76 5.00 -5.64 -10.92
N GLY A 77 5.03 -6.85 -10.35
CA GLY A 77 4.81 -8.10 -11.06
C GLY A 77 6.07 -8.84 -11.46
N GLN A 78 5.91 -9.66 -12.48
CA GLN A 78 6.94 -10.59 -12.96
C GLN A 78 8.07 -9.85 -13.68
N PRO A 79 9.35 -10.13 -13.35
CA PRO A 79 10.47 -9.73 -14.18
C PRO A 79 10.45 -10.50 -15.51
N SER A 80 11.19 -10.04 -16.51
CA SER A 80 11.43 -10.82 -17.72
C SER A 80 12.22 -12.09 -17.39
N GLU A 81 12.17 -13.09 -18.28
CA GLU A 81 12.95 -14.33 -18.08
C GLU A 81 14.45 -14.07 -17.89
N ALA A 82 15.01 -13.10 -18.61
CA ALA A 82 16.42 -12.73 -18.47
C ALA A 82 16.72 -12.12 -17.09
N GLU A 83 15.86 -11.25 -16.61
CA GLU A 83 15.99 -10.63 -15.29
C GLU A 83 15.80 -11.66 -14.17
N GLN A 84 14.84 -12.59 -14.33
CA GLN A 84 14.62 -13.67 -13.37
C GLN A 84 15.82 -14.62 -13.29
N ARG A 85 16.42 -15.01 -14.43
CA ARG A 85 17.65 -15.79 -14.47
C ARG A 85 18.82 -15.10 -13.77
N ASN A 86 18.83 -13.79 -13.74
CA ASN A 86 19.83 -12.99 -13.02
C ASN A 86 19.43 -12.67 -11.57
N GLY A 87 18.38 -13.30 -11.05
CA GLY A 87 17.98 -13.21 -9.64
C GLY A 87 17.01 -12.09 -9.30
N MET A 88 16.49 -11.31 -10.28
CA MET A 88 15.52 -10.28 -10.00
C MET A 88 14.22 -10.91 -9.47
N PRO A 89 13.78 -10.54 -8.26
CA PRO A 89 12.60 -11.14 -7.67
C PRO A 89 11.29 -10.56 -8.24
N PHE A 90 10.22 -11.32 -8.06
CA PHE A 90 8.86 -10.86 -8.26
C PHE A 90 8.58 -9.64 -7.37
N HIS A 91 7.99 -8.59 -7.92
CA HIS A 91 7.74 -7.28 -7.26
C HIS A 91 8.99 -6.45 -6.93
N GLY A 92 10.17 -6.80 -7.44
CA GLY A 92 11.41 -6.09 -7.16
C GLY A 92 12.01 -6.40 -5.79
N GLU A 93 13.05 -5.68 -5.42
CA GLU A 93 13.91 -6.04 -4.30
C GLU A 93 13.46 -5.44 -2.95
N ALA A 94 12.69 -4.34 -2.95
CA ALA A 94 12.48 -3.52 -1.75
C ALA A 94 11.89 -4.30 -0.55
N SER A 95 10.99 -5.26 -0.81
CA SER A 95 10.40 -6.11 0.23
C SER A 95 11.26 -7.32 0.63
N ARG A 96 12.47 -7.44 0.06
CA ARG A 96 13.38 -8.58 0.22
C ARG A 96 14.79 -8.22 0.65
N VAL A 97 15.03 -6.95 0.95
CA VAL A 97 16.30 -6.43 1.43
C VAL A 97 16.14 -5.82 2.82
N GLU A 98 17.22 -5.81 3.59
CA GLU A 98 17.23 -5.19 4.90
C GLU A 98 17.13 -3.67 4.78
N TRP A 99 16.28 -3.07 5.60
CA TRP A 99 16.15 -1.63 5.78
C TRP A 99 16.90 -1.19 7.03
N LYS A 100 17.65 -0.11 6.91
CA LYS A 100 18.40 0.47 8.02
C LYS A 100 17.61 1.61 8.65
N GLU A 101 17.38 1.51 9.94
CA GLU A 101 16.82 2.61 10.71
C GLU A 101 17.82 3.78 10.77
N LEU A 102 17.32 4.98 10.49
CA LEU A 102 18.08 6.23 10.53
C LEU A 102 17.79 6.97 11.84
N VAL A 103 18.81 7.63 12.39
CA VAL A 103 18.61 8.54 13.52
C VAL A 103 17.97 9.81 12.99
N THR A 104 16.78 10.16 13.50
CA THR A 104 16.12 11.42 13.17
C THR A 104 16.71 12.59 13.96
N SER A 105 16.44 13.82 13.52
CA SER A 105 16.85 15.04 14.26
C SER A 105 16.23 15.13 15.67
N GLU A 106 15.14 14.41 15.90
CA GLU A 106 14.47 14.28 17.21
C GLU A 106 15.12 13.20 18.10
N GLY A 107 16.16 12.53 17.59
CA GLY A 107 16.90 11.48 18.27
C GLY A 107 16.30 10.09 18.07
N ARG A 108 17.03 9.04 18.54
CA ARG A 108 16.46 7.69 18.65
C ARG A 108 15.39 7.72 19.74
N GLY A 109 14.13 7.52 19.35
CA GLY A 109 13.02 7.42 20.30
C GLY A 109 11.95 8.50 20.20
N ALA A 110 11.90 9.29 19.12
CA ALA A 110 10.68 10.00 18.79
C ALA A 110 9.59 8.95 18.56
N LYS A 111 8.66 8.83 19.52
CA LYS A 111 7.70 7.71 19.54
C LYS A 111 6.79 7.66 18.32
N ASN A 112 6.57 8.79 17.67
CA ASN A 112 5.61 8.95 16.55
C ASN A 112 6.28 9.15 15.18
N LEU A 113 7.61 8.99 15.07
CA LEU A 113 8.37 9.16 13.83
C LEU A 113 9.38 8.03 13.65
N ALA A 114 9.42 7.44 12.45
CA ALA A 114 10.49 6.55 12.01
C ALA A 114 11.09 7.05 10.71
N ALA A 115 12.40 6.90 10.55
CA ALA A 115 13.11 7.11 9.30
C ALA A 115 13.98 5.89 8.99
N MET A 116 14.00 5.48 7.74
CA MET A 116 14.76 4.31 7.30
C MET A 116 15.19 4.42 5.84
N SER A 117 16.20 3.66 5.47
CA SER A 117 16.67 3.60 4.08
C SER A 117 17.12 2.20 3.71
N THR A 118 17.14 1.94 2.41
CA THR A 118 17.75 0.76 1.83
C THR A 118 18.25 1.03 0.42
N SER A 119 19.17 0.19 -0.04
CA SER A 119 19.65 0.18 -1.43
C SER A 119 19.21 -1.10 -2.11
N LEU A 120 18.82 -0.97 -3.39
CA LEU A 120 18.41 -2.05 -4.26
C LEU A 120 19.54 -2.33 -5.26
N PRO A 121 20.44 -3.29 -4.99
CA PRO A 121 21.67 -3.46 -5.75
C PRO A 121 21.45 -3.85 -7.21
N MET A 122 20.43 -4.64 -7.52
CA MET A 122 20.13 -5.04 -8.90
C MET A 122 19.44 -3.92 -9.69
N ALA A 123 18.55 -3.18 -9.05
CA ALA A 123 17.88 -2.04 -9.64
C ALA A 123 18.78 -0.81 -9.74
N GLY A 124 19.81 -0.69 -8.86
CA GLY A 124 20.62 0.51 -8.74
C GLY A 124 19.85 1.70 -8.21
N LEU A 125 18.83 1.44 -7.41
CA LEU A 125 18.00 2.46 -6.75
C LEU A 125 18.31 2.49 -5.25
N GLU A 126 18.15 3.66 -4.66
CA GLU A 126 18.15 3.86 -3.22
C GLU A 126 16.83 4.48 -2.79
N VAL A 127 16.30 4.08 -1.65
CA VAL A 127 15.09 4.67 -1.09
C VAL A 127 15.30 5.12 0.35
N HIS A 128 14.88 6.35 0.62
CA HIS A 128 14.74 6.91 1.96
C HIS A 128 13.26 7.06 2.28
N ARG A 129 12.82 6.51 3.41
CA ARG A 129 11.44 6.58 3.89
C ARG A 129 11.38 7.26 5.24
N SER A 130 10.41 8.16 5.41
CA SER A 130 9.97 8.64 6.71
C SER A 130 8.50 8.30 6.92
N VAL A 131 8.16 7.88 8.14
CA VAL A 131 6.80 7.54 8.54
C VAL A 131 6.47 8.33 9.79
N LYS A 132 5.46 9.19 9.73
CA LYS A 132 5.01 10.02 10.84
C LYS A 132 3.58 9.67 11.22
N LEU A 133 3.39 9.25 12.47
CA LEU A 133 2.09 8.98 13.06
C LEU A 133 1.57 10.24 13.76
N SER A 134 0.30 10.58 13.56
CA SER A 134 -0.35 11.70 14.24
C SER A 134 -0.46 11.42 15.75
N GLU A 135 -0.30 12.45 16.55
CA GLU A 135 -0.45 12.36 18.01
C GLU A 135 -1.92 12.27 18.44
N SER A 136 -2.83 12.84 17.66
CA SER A 136 -4.24 13.01 18.03
C SER A 136 -5.20 12.07 17.28
N ALA A 137 -4.74 11.40 16.23
CA ALA A 137 -5.58 10.55 15.41
C ALA A 137 -4.81 9.32 14.91
N ALA A 138 -5.51 8.23 14.61
CA ALA A 138 -4.93 7.07 13.96
C ALA A 138 -4.72 7.35 12.45
N VAL A 139 -3.77 8.24 12.17
CA VAL A 139 -3.38 8.69 10.83
C VAL A 139 -1.87 8.70 10.74
N PHE A 140 -1.30 8.04 9.74
CA PHE A 140 0.12 8.18 9.45
C PHE A 140 0.36 8.67 8.02
N THR A 141 1.43 9.42 7.86
CA THR A 141 1.93 9.84 6.55
C THR A 141 3.26 9.19 6.26
N VAL A 142 3.45 8.77 5.01
CA VAL A 142 4.70 8.24 4.50
C VAL A 142 5.23 9.18 3.43
N SER A 143 6.52 9.47 3.50
CA SER A 143 7.26 10.17 2.44
C SER A 143 8.42 9.28 2.02
N GLU A 144 8.50 8.98 0.73
CA GLU A 144 9.53 8.11 0.14
C GLU A 144 10.24 8.84 -0.98
N THR A 145 11.55 8.96 -0.85
CA THR A 145 12.44 9.53 -1.87
C THR A 145 13.23 8.40 -2.50
N VAL A 146 12.98 8.15 -3.79
CA VAL A 146 13.72 7.19 -4.61
C VAL A 146 14.77 7.93 -5.40
N THR A 147 16.03 7.47 -5.35
CA THR A 147 17.18 8.03 -6.07
C THR A 147 17.74 7.00 -7.04
N ASN A 148 17.94 7.40 -8.28
CA ASN A 148 18.66 6.58 -9.27
C ASN A 148 20.18 6.69 -9.04
N ARG A 149 20.81 5.61 -8.61
CA ARG A 149 22.29 5.52 -8.37
C ARG A 149 23.04 4.99 -9.59
N ASN A 150 22.34 4.66 -10.68
CA ASN A 150 22.96 4.26 -11.93
C ASN A 150 23.61 5.46 -12.65
N LYS A 151 24.55 5.17 -13.55
CA LYS A 151 25.20 6.17 -14.42
C LYS A 151 24.31 6.57 -15.61
N LEU A 152 23.19 5.92 -15.80
CA LEU A 152 22.22 6.16 -16.87
C LEU A 152 20.83 6.36 -16.28
N GLY A 153 19.96 7.02 -17.03
CA GLY A 153 18.55 7.12 -16.70
C GLY A 153 17.89 5.75 -16.64
N ARG A 154 16.87 5.60 -15.78
CA ARG A 154 16.19 4.33 -15.54
C ARG A 154 14.69 4.50 -15.49
N ILE A 155 13.98 3.65 -16.21
CA ILE A 155 12.55 3.41 -15.96
C ILE A 155 12.38 2.55 -14.69
N TYR A 156 11.33 2.79 -13.94
CA TYR A 156 11.00 2.00 -12.76
C TYR A 156 9.50 2.07 -12.45
N ASN A 157 9.04 1.16 -11.64
CA ASN A 157 7.72 1.22 -11.04
C ASN A 157 7.82 1.32 -9.53
N MET A 158 6.84 1.99 -8.94
CA MET A 158 6.67 2.10 -7.51
C MET A 158 5.20 1.87 -7.18
N VAL A 159 4.92 0.78 -6.47
CA VAL A 159 3.57 0.41 -6.05
C VAL A 159 3.56 0.13 -4.56
N GLN A 160 2.70 0.81 -3.84
CA GLN A 160 2.38 0.54 -2.45
C GLN A 160 1.44 -0.67 -2.42
N HIS A 161 1.95 -1.83 -2.05
CA HIS A 161 1.18 -3.08 -2.03
C HIS A 161 0.51 -3.26 -0.66
N ALA A 162 -0.47 -2.39 -0.38
CA ALA A 162 -1.24 -2.46 0.86
C ALA A 162 -2.17 -3.68 0.82
N THR A 163 -1.89 -4.69 1.65
CA THR A 163 -2.64 -5.94 1.68
C THR A 163 -3.29 -6.15 3.03
N ILE A 164 -4.63 -6.23 3.02
CA ILE A 164 -5.42 -6.59 4.19
C ILE A 164 -5.64 -8.11 4.24
N GLY A 165 -5.76 -8.62 5.47
CA GLY A 165 -5.97 -10.05 5.73
C GLY A 165 -6.89 -10.32 6.92
N PRO A 166 -7.22 -11.61 7.14
CA PRO A 166 -7.92 -12.02 8.35
C PRO A 166 -7.16 -11.63 9.63
N PRO A 167 -7.85 -11.37 10.76
CA PRO A 167 -9.30 -11.46 10.94
C PRO A 167 -10.09 -10.23 10.50
N PHE A 168 -9.44 -9.13 10.07
CA PHE A 168 -10.14 -7.95 9.58
C PHE A 168 -10.86 -8.23 8.25
N LEU A 169 -10.20 -8.91 7.32
CA LEU A 169 -10.78 -9.32 6.05
C LEU A 169 -11.66 -10.56 6.25
N ASP A 170 -12.93 -10.44 5.87
CA ASP A 170 -13.90 -11.53 5.76
C ASP A 170 -14.89 -11.24 4.62
N GLU A 171 -15.93 -12.05 4.46
CA GLU A 171 -16.92 -11.95 3.39
C GLU A 171 -17.77 -10.66 3.48
N THR A 172 -17.82 -10.04 4.67
CA THR A 172 -18.57 -8.80 4.91
C THR A 172 -17.75 -7.55 4.59
N THR A 173 -16.43 -7.69 4.43
CA THR A 173 -15.53 -6.57 4.16
C THR A 173 -15.83 -5.93 2.81
N VAL A 174 -16.05 -4.61 2.82
CA VAL A 174 -16.38 -3.81 1.63
C VAL A 174 -15.22 -2.89 1.29
N VAL A 175 -14.82 -2.88 0.03
CA VAL A 175 -13.83 -1.92 -0.51
C VAL A 175 -14.56 -0.86 -1.34
N ASP A 176 -14.21 0.40 -1.13
CA ASP A 176 -14.68 1.54 -1.89
C ASP A 176 -13.51 2.42 -2.35
N SER A 177 -13.69 3.12 -3.48
CA SER A 177 -12.68 4.01 -4.07
C SER A 177 -13.35 5.04 -4.99
N ASN A 178 -12.62 6.11 -5.33
CA ASN A 178 -12.96 7.03 -6.42
C ASN A 178 -12.31 6.65 -7.77
N ALA A 179 -11.90 5.41 -7.92
CA ALA A 179 -11.40 4.87 -9.17
C ALA A 179 -12.41 5.00 -10.32
N GLN A 180 -11.94 5.02 -11.55
CA GLN A 180 -12.75 5.30 -12.74
C GLN A 180 -12.73 4.13 -13.74
N ARG A 181 -12.06 4.32 -14.89
CA ARG A 181 -11.88 3.32 -15.93
C ARG A 181 -10.76 2.37 -15.56
N GLY A 182 -10.87 1.13 -16.02
CA GLY A 182 -9.85 0.14 -15.68
C GLY A 182 -9.71 -0.97 -16.71
N LEU A 183 -8.81 -1.86 -16.39
CA LEU A 183 -8.48 -3.06 -17.16
C LEU A 183 -8.35 -4.27 -16.23
N MET A 184 -8.52 -5.45 -16.79
CA MET A 184 -8.22 -6.72 -16.14
C MET A 184 -6.84 -7.20 -16.57
N GLN A 185 -6.00 -7.68 -15.64
CA GLN A 185 -4.66 -8.19 -15.99
C GLN A 185 -4.72 -9.44 -16.88
N SER A 186 -5.86 -10.12 -16.91
CA SER A 186 -6.14 -11.26 -17.80
C SER A 186 -6.52 -10.85 -19.22
N SER A 187 -6.73 -9.56 -19.50
CA SER A 187 -7.02 -9.08 -20.86
C SER A 187 -5.82 -9.29 -21.79
N PRO A 188 -6.07 -9.64 -23.07
CA PRO A 188 -5.00 -9.97 -23.98
C PRO A 188 -4.18 -8.76 -24.40
N LEU A 189 -2.86 -8.95 -24.53
CA LEU A 189 -1.98 -7.99 -25.17
C LEU A 189 -2.19 -8.00 -26.69
N PRO A 190 -1.97 -6.89 -27.41
CA PRO A 190 -1.35 -5.64 -26.94
C PRO A 190 -2.34 -4.59 -26.42
N ASN A 191 -3.62 -4.90 -26.31
CA ASN A 191 -4.66 -3.96 -25.89
C ASN A 191 -5.34 -4.39 -24.57
N PRO A 192 -4.58 -4.37 -23.45
CA PRO A 192 -5.08 -4.87 -22.16
C PRO A 192 -6.24 -4.04 -21.60
N GLU A 193 -6.45 -2.83 -22.14
CA GLU A 193 -7.58 -1.94 -21.83
C GLU A 193 -8.90 -2.36 -22.49
N GLN A 194 -8.91 -3.46 -23.22
CA GLN A 194 -10.11 -4.01 -23.87
C GLN A 194 -10.42 -5.41 -23.35
N PRO A 195 -11.65 -5.66 -22.87
CA PRO A 195 -12.73 -4.68 -22.67
C PRO A 195 -12.43 -3.69 -21.56
N GLU A 196 -12.80 -2.41 -21.72
CA GLU A 196 -12.77 -1.42 -20.64
C GLU A 196 -13.72 -1.85 -19.54
N ILE A 197 -13.27 -1.77 -18.30
CA ILE A 197 -14.10 -1.92 -17.11
C ILE A 197 -14.23 -0.59 -16.37
N ARG A 198 -15.27 -0.46 -15.53
CA ARG A 198 -15.50 0.74 -14.72
C ARG A 198 -15.76 0.37 -13.27
N TRP A 199 -15.09 1.06 -12.36
CA TRP A 199 -15.31 0.87 -10.94
C TRP A 199 -16.82 0.99 -10.57
N PRO A 200 -17.37 0.11 -9.76
CA PRO A 200 -16.71 -1.01 -9.07
C PRO A 200 -16.80 -2.36 -9.80
N GLN A 201 -16.97 -2.39 -11.11
CA GLN A 201 -17.24 -3.63 -11.85
C GLN A 201 -16.06 -4.09 -12.70
N ALA A 202 -15.88 -5.40 -12.77
CA ALA A 202 -15.10 -6.13 -13.74
C ALA A 202 -16.00 -7.05 -14.56
N ILE A 203 -15.42 -7.82 -15.48
CA ILE A 203 -16.15 -8.74 -16.36
C ILE A 203 -15.53 -10.14 -16.21
N LYS A 204 -16.37 -11.14 -15.97
CA LYS A 204 -16.01 -12.55 -16.03
C LYS A 204 -16.95 -13.30 -16.97
N GLN A 205 -16.40 -13.91 -18.03
CA GLN A 205 -17.20 -14.66 -19.03
C GLN A 205 -18.43 -13.87 -19.54
N GLY A 206 -18.24 -12.55 -19.78
CA GLY A 206 -19.30 -11.65 -20.24
C GLY A 206 -20.23 -11.12 -19.16
N ASN A 207 -20.14 -11.58 -17.92
CA ASN A 207 -21.00 -11.16 -16.82
C ASN A 207 -20.28 -10.13 -15.93
N PRO A 208 -21.01 -9.14 -15.36
CA PRO A 208 -20.43 -8.18 -14.42
C PRO A 208 -20.10 -8.84 -13.08
N VAL A 209 -18.96 -8.46 -12.52
CA VAL A 209 -18.49 -8.85 -11.17
C VAL A 209 -18.33 -7.60 -10.33
N ASP A 210 -19.06 -7.51 -9.21
CA ASP A 210 -18.86 -6.40 -8.25
C ASP A 210 -17.57 -6.62 -7.45
N LEU A 211 -16.64 -5.69 -7.62
CA LEU A 211 -15.32 -5.74 -6.98
C LEU A 211 -15.32 -5.16 -5.55
N ARG A 212 -16.42 -4.60 -5.09
CA ARG A 212 -16.50 -4.06 -3.73
C ARG A 212 -16.41 -5.14 -2.67
N ARG A 213 -16.88 -6.34 -2.96
CA ARG A 213 -16.83 -7.50 -2.05
C ARG A 213 -15.91 -8.59 -2.62
N LEU A 214 -15.26 -9.31 -1.73
CA LEU A 214 -14.52 -10.50 -2.10
C LEU A 214 -15.43 -11.72 -1.91
N THR A 215 -15.83 -12.32 -3.03
CA THR A 215 -16.64 -13.55 -3.06
C THR A 215 -15.74 -14.78 -3.06
N ASN A 216 -16.33 -15.97 -2.97
CA ASN A 216 -15.62 -17.25 -3.07
C ASN A 216 -14.88 -17.44 -4.40
N ASP A 217 -15.27 -16.70 -5.43
CA ASP A 217 -14.62 -16.66 -6.72
C ASP A 217 -13.77 -15.39 -6.84
N PRO A 218 -12.42 -15.50 -6.84
CA PRO A 218 -11.53 -14.35 -6.92
C PRO A 218 -11.35 -13.80 -8.34
N ASP A 219 -11.92 -14.41 -9.38
CA ASP A 219 -11.74 -13.92 -10.76
C ASP A 219 -12.63 -12.72 -11.12
N PRO A 220 -12.06 -11.75 -11.84
CA PRO A 220 -10.65 -11.58 -12.15
C PRO A 220 -9.85 -11.25 -10.90
N ASN A 221 -8.70 -11.92 -10.71
CA ASN A 221 -7.97 -11.81 -9.44
C ASN A 221 -7.13 -10.53 -9.32
N VAL A 222 -6.70 -9.95 -10.42
CA VAL A 222 -6.01 -8.64 -10.44
C VAL A 222 -6.66 -7.72 -11.48
N VAL A 223 -7.05 -6.56 -11.02
CA VAL A 223 -7.68 -5.50 -11.84
C VAL A 223 -7.04 -4.17 -11.52
N SER A 224 -6.94 -3.30 -12.51
CA SER A 224 -6.32 -1.97 -12.35
C SER A 224 -7.23 -0.88 -12.87
N PHE A 225 -7.28 0.24 -12.16
CA PHE A 225 -8.10 1.40 -12.49
C PHE A 225 -7.26 2.66 -12.49
N VAL A 226 -7.58 3.58 -13.39
CA VAL A 226 -7.03 4.93 -13.34
C VAL A 226 -7.72 5.75 -12.25
N MET A 227 -6.92 6.62 -11.64
CA MET A 227 -7.38 7.60 -10.67
C MET A 227 -7.42 8.97 -11.34
N ASP A 228 -8.58 9.61 -11.30
CA ASP A 228 -8.78 10.96 -11.81
C ASP A 228 -9.01 11.95 -10.64
N GLY A 229 -8.90 13.26 -10.93
CA GLY A 229 -8.89 14.30 -9.91
C GLY A 229 -7.52 14.48 -9.26
N GLU A 230 -7.43 15.23 -8.18
CA GLU A 230 -6.17 15.53 -7.48
C GLU A 230 -5.82 14.49 -6.43
N VAL A 231 -6.83 13.94 -5.76
CA VAL A 231 -6.69 12.99 -4.64
C VAL A 231 -7.34 11.66 -4.99
N GLY A 232 -6.54 10.62 -5.00
CA GLY A 232 -6.99 9.24 -5.04
C GLY A 232 -7.24 8.71 -3.63
N TRP A 233 -8.25 7.86 -3.48
CA TRP A 233 -8.50 7.17 -2.22
C TRP A 233 -9.02 5.75 -2.44
N VAL A 234 -8.71 4.89 -1.48
CA VAL A 234 -9.28 3.55 -1.35
C VAL A 234 -9.51 3.25 0.12
N THR A 235 -10.63 2.61 0.42
CA THR A 235 -11.01 2.22 1.79
C THR A 235 -11.41 0.75 1.83
N ALA A 236 -11.18 0.12 2.99
CA ALA A 236 -11.74 -1.17 3.35
C ALA A 236 -12.51 -1.02 4.66
N THR A 237 -13.79 -1.38 4.64
CA THR A 237 -14.68 -1.30 5.80
C THR A 237 -15.13 -2.70 6.21
N ASN A 238 -14.91 -3.06 7.47
CA ASN A 238 -15.58 -4.18 8.08
C ASN A 238 -16.52 -3.67 9.19
N ALA A 239 -17.80 -3.52 8.86
CA ALA A 239 -18.79 -2.95 9.76
C ALA A 239 -19.07 -3.86 10.97
N SER A 240 -19.05 -5.20 10.80
CA SER A 240 -19.22 -6.14 11.91
C SER A 240 -18.12 -6.01 12.96
N LYS A 241 -16.93 -5.59 12.55
CA LYS A 241 -15.78 -5.31 13.42
C LYS A 241 -15.64 -3.82 13.77
N GLN A 242 -16.56 -3.01 13.27
CA GLN A 242 -16.62 -1.56 13.51
C GLN A 242 -15.32 -0.83 13.16
N LEU A 243 -14.65 -1.23 12.08
CA LEU A 243 -13.36 -0.68 11.68
C LEU A 243 -13.31 -0.37 10.19
N LEU A 244 -12.70 0.78 9.87
CA LEU A 244 -12.43 1.25 8.52
C LEU A 244 -10.95 1.63 8.42
N LEU A 245 -10.26 1.03 7.43
CA LEU A 245 -8.92 1.42 6.97
C LEU A 245 -9.05 2.19 5.66
N GLY A 246 -8.31 3.28 5.50
CA GLY A 246 -8.28 4.02 4.24
C GLY A 246 -6.91 4.57 3.91
N TYR A 247 -6.71 4.82 2.61
CA TYR A 247 -5.53 5.46 2.05
C TYR A 247 -5.93 6.67 1.22
N LEU A 248 -5.11 7.73 1.30
CA LEU A 248 -5.18 8.95 0.50
C LEU A 248 -3.83 9.20 -0.16
N PHE A 249 -3.82 9.56 -1.43
CA PHE A 249 -2.60 9.82 -2.19
C PHE A 249 -2.86 10.82 -3.32
N SER A 250 -1.80 11.53 -3.75
CA SER A 250 -1.86 12.36 -4.95
C SER A 250 -1.95 11.47 -6.19
N THR A 251 -2.89 11.75 -7.09
CA THR A 251 -3.01 11.03 -8.37
C THR A 251 -1.88 11.35 -9.34
N THR A 252 -1.14 12.43 -9.10
CA THR A 252 0.10 12.74 -9.81
C THR A 252 1.21 11.77 -9.40
N ASP A 253 1.29 11.42 -8.11
CA ASP A 253 2.28 10.47 -7.59
C ASP A 253 1.91 9.02 -7.91
N TYR A 254 0.62 8.70 -7.76
CA TYR A 254 0.07 7.35 -7.90
C TYR A 254 -1.21 7.38 -8.76
N PRO A 255 -1.07 7.40 -10.10
CA PRO A 255 -2.20 7.50 -11.01
C PRO A 255 -3.04 6.23 -11.15
N TRP A 256 -2.66 5.15 -10.48
CA TRP A 256 -3.31 3.85 -10.58
C TRP A 256 -3.71 3.29 -9.22
N LEU A 257 -4.90 2.66 -9.18
CA LEU A 257 -5.34 1.73 -8.15
C LEU A 257 -5.32 0.32 -8.71
N ASN A 258 -4.66 -0.60 -8.02
CA ASN A 258 -4.59 -2.01 -8.38
C ASN A 258 -5.24 -2.83 -7.26
N LEU A 259 -6.13 -3.73 -7.62
CA LEU A 259 -6.84 -4.58 -6.66
C LEU A 259 -6.47 -6.02 -6.91
N TRP A 260 -5.81 -6.63 -5.92
CA TRP A 260 -5.60 -8.06 -5.88
C TRP A 260 -6.66 -8.73 -5.00
N ARG A 261 -7.16 -9.89 -5.47
CA ARG A 261 -8.22 -10.65 -4.83
C ARG A 261 -7.74 -12.08 -4.65
N HIS A 262 -7.64 -12.56 -3.41
CA HIS A 262 -7.17 -13.91 -3.11
C HIS A 262 -8.11 -14.63 -2.14
N VAL A 263 -8.56 -15.81 -2.57
CA VAL A 263 -9.43 -16.70 -1.81
C VAL A 263 -8.77 -18.07 -1.78
N GLN A 264 -8.78 -18.72 -0.65
CA GLN A 264 -8.33 -20.08 -0.48
C GLN A 264 -9.37 -20.87 0.31
N ASP A 265 -9.71 -22.06 -0.16
CA ASP A 265 -10.71 -22.95 0.46
C ASP A 265 -12.06 -22.24 0.73
N GLY A 266 -12.47 -21.39 -0.22
CA GLY A 266 -13.71 -20.63 -0.14
C GLY A 266 -13.71 -19.47 0.87
N LYS A 267 -12.55 -19.13 1.45
CA LYS A 267 -12.43 -18.02 2.44
C LYS A 267 -11.53 -16.91 1.91
N PRO A 268 -11.89 -15.64 2.15
CA PRO A 268 -11.01 -14.50 1.90
C PRO A 268 -9.69 -14.66 2.65
N LEU A 269 -8.57 -14.69 1.91
CA LEU A 269 -7.23 -14.81 2.50
C LEU A 269 -6.44 -13.51 2.43
N ALA A 270 -6.58 -12.78 1.32
CA ALA A 270 -5.91 -11.50 1.13
C ALA A 270 -6.68 -10.61 0.16
N ARG A 271 -6.54 -9.32 0.34
CA ARG A 271 -6.98 -8.31 -0.60
C ARG A 271 -5.97 -7.18 -0.69
N GLY A 272 -5.40 -6.97 -1.89
CA GLY A 272 -4.54 -5.84 -2.20
C GLY A 272 -5.38 -4.59 -2.46
N LEU A 273 -5.03 -3.50 -1.79
CA LEU A 273 -5.53 -2.14 -1.98
C LEU A 273 -4.36 -1.30 -2.48
N GLU A 274 -3.83 -1.67 -3.63
CA GLU A 274 -2.53 -1.21 -4.09
C GLU A 274 -2.68 0.08 -4.90
N PHE A 275 -1.76 1.03 -4.73
CA PHE A 275 -1.73 2.23 -5.54
C PHE A 275 -0.29 2.51 -6.01
N GLY A 276 -0.15 2.99 -7.26
CA GLY A 276 1.19 3.02 -7.84
C GLY A 276 1.32 3.83 -9.11
N THR A 277 2.55 3.79 -9.64
CA THR A 277 2.95 4.46 -10.89
C THR A 277 2.56 3.66 -12.14
N THR A 278 2.09 2.43 -11.97
CA THR A 278 1.66 1.55 -13.06
C THR A 278 0.35 0.84 -12.73
N GLY A 279 -0.45 0.60 -13.76
CA GLY A 279 -1.63 -0.26 -13.73
C GLY A 279 -1.49 -1.51 -14.61
N LEU A 280 -0.29 -1.80 -15.14
CA LEU A 280 -0.06 -2.97 -15.96
C LEU A 280 1.02 -3.87 -15.32
N HIS A 281 0.62 -5.09 -14.96
CA HIS A 281 1.42 -6.08 -14.24
C HIS A 281 2.29 -6.89 -15.22
N GLN A 282 3.20 -6.20 -15.93
CA GLN A 282 3.98 -6.76 -17.01
C GLN A 282 5.47 -6.35 -16.94
N PRO A 283 6.39 -7.12 -17.52
CA PRO A 283 7.80 -6.74 -17.66
C PRO A 283 7.99 -5.45 -18.44
N PHE A 284 9.09 -4.73 -18.21
CA PHE A 284 9.39 -3.45 -18.85
C PHE A 284 9.34 -3.46 -20.37
N LYS A 285 9.69 -4.59 -21.02
CA LYS A 285 9.54 -4.74 -22.47
C LYS A 285 8.11 -4.46 -22.95
N ILE A 286 7.12 -4.88 -22.18
CA ILE A 286 5.70 -4.63 -22.51
C ILE A 286 5.31 -3.20 -22.15
N LEU A 287 5.73 -2.73 -20.97
CA LEU A 287 5.40 -1.39 -20.49
C LEU A 287 5.95 -0.30 -21.43
N THR A 288 7.18 -0.47 -21.91
CA THR A 288 7.79 0.50 -22.87
C THR A 288 7.14 0.46 -24.26
N ALA A 289 6.62 -0.69 -24.67
CA ALA A 289 5.81 -0.81 -25.90
C ALA A 289 4.41 -0.16 -25.74
N LYS A 290 3.92 -0.05 -24.50
CA LYS A 290 2.63 0.59 -24.16
C LYS A 290 2.81 1.60 -23.00
N PRO A 291 3.46 2.74 -23.27
CA PRO A 291 3.86 3.68 -22.20
C PRO A 291 2.70 4.40 -21.52
N HIS A 292 1.52 4.39 -22.13
CA HIS A 292 0.30 4.99 -21.57
C HIS A 292 -0.92 4.11 -21.83
N ILE A 293 -1.79 4.02 -20.82
CA ILE A 293 -3.11 3.42 -20.91
C ILE A 293 -4.10 4.39 -20.27
N PHE A 294 -5.23 4.68 -20.94
CA PHE A 294 -6.22 5.70 -20.52
C PHE A 294 -5.59 7.08 -20.24
N GLY A 295 -4.48 7.42 -20.90
CA GLY A 295 -3.76 8.68 -20.69
C GLY A 295 -2.86 8.70 -19.46
N LYS A 296 -2.77 7.60 -18.68
CA LYS A 296 -1.87 7.49 -17.53
C LYS A 296 -0.61 6.71 -17.89
N PRO A 297 0.56 7.08 -17.32
CA PRO A 297 1.81 6.35 -17.57
C PRO A 297 1.75 4.93 -17.02
N THR A 298 2.53 4.04 -17.62
CA THR A 298 2.72 2.65 -17.15
C THR A 298 4.06 2.43 -16.45
N PHE A 299 4.90 3.45 -16.38
CA PHE A 299 6.16 3.48 -15.63
C PHE A 299 6.55 4.91 -15.27
N ALA A 300 7.44 5.05 -14.32
CA ALA A 300 8.12 6.30 -13.99
C ALA A 300 9.57 6.26 -14.51
N TYR A 301 10.24 7.43 -14.55
CA TYR A 301 11.61 7.57 -15.03
C TYR A 301 12.40 8.51 -14.12
N LEU A 302 13.68 8.23 -13.95
CA LEU A 302 14.66 9.09 -13.29
C LEU A 302 15.94 9.14 -14.11
N ASP A 303 16.47 10.34 -14.33
CA ASP A 303 17.81 10.52 -14.87
C ASP A 303 18.89 10.02 -13.88
N ALA A 304 20.13 9.92 -14.36
CA ALA A 304 21.25 9.52 -13.53
C ALA A 304 21.44 10.50 -12.35
N GLY A 305 21.40 9.98 -11.12
CA GLY A 305 21.51 10.78 -9.91
C GLY A 305 20.25 11.54 -9.51
N GLU A 306 19.19 11.50 -10.32
CA GLU A 306 17.93 12.17 -10.01
C GLU A 306 17.16 11.44 -8.88
N SER A 307 16.32 12.21 -8.18
CA SER A 307 15.46 11.71 -7.11
C SER A 307 14.03 12.17 -7.30
N ALA A 308 13.07 11.32 -6.95
CA ALA A 308 11.65 11.68 -6.86
C ALA A 308 11.10 11.32 -5.49
N THR A 309 10.31 12.22 -4.92
CA THR A 309 9.63 12.00 -3.64
C THR A 309 8.15 11.82 -3.87
N ARG A 310 7.57 10.76 -3.30
CA ARG A 310 6.14 10.47 -3.30
C ARG A 310 5.62 10.33 -1.89
N ARG A 311 4.34 10.70 -1.70
CA ARG A 311 3.70 10.71 -0.39
C ARG A 311 2.34 10.05 -0.44
N TYR A 312 1.99 9.42 0.67
CA TYR A 312 0.62 8.95 0.91
C TYR A 312 0.30 9.03 2.40
N THR A 313 -0.99 8.95 2.69
CA THR A 313 -1.52 8.93 4.05
C THR A 313 -2.40 7.70 4.22
N ALA A 314 -2.29 7.04 5.38
CA ALA A 314 -3.24 6.03 5.80
C ALA A 314 -3.97 6.47 7.06
N PHE A 315 -5.20 6.03 7.22
CA PHE A 315 -6.01 6.31 8.39
C PHE A 315 -6.83 5.10 8.82
N LEU A 316 -7.08 5.02 10.12
CA LEU A 316 -7.88 3.99 10.73
C LEU A 316 -8.92 4.65 11.64
N THR A 317 -10.19 4.22 11.54
CA THR A 317 -11.26 4.81 12.35
C THR A 317 -12.33 3.78 12.67
N LYS A 318 -13.01 4.00 13.80
CA LYS A 318 -14.21 3.25 14.14
C LYS A 318 -15.39 3.72 13.28
N VAL A 319 -16.23 2.77 12.90
CA VAL A 319 -17.50 3.01 12.20
C VAL A 319 -18.63 2.25 12.92
N PRO A 320 -19.89 2.67 12.76
CA PRO A 320 -21.03 1.91 13.25
C PRO A 320 -21.11 0.48 12.65
N ASN A 321 -21.72 -0.44 13.37
CA ASN A 321 -21.85 -1.85 12.95
C ASN A 321 -22.77 -2.07 11.74
N ASP A 322 -23.54 -1.06 11.36
CA ASP A 322 -24.43 -1.01 10.19
C ASP A 322 -23.90 -0.07 9.09
N PHE A 323 -22.62 0.32 9.14
CA PHE A 323 -22.01 1.22 8.16
C PHE A 323 -21.92 0.56 6.79
N ALA A 324 -22.59 1.13 5.78
CA ALA A 324 -22.79 0.50 4.47
C ALA A 324 -21.56 0.58 3.52
N GLY A 325 -20.48 1.21 3.95
CA GLY A 325 -19.29 1.50 3.16
C GLY A 325 -19.17 2.99 2.84
N VAL A 326 -18.17 3.35 2.02
CA VAL A 326 -17.78 4.74 1.77
C VAL A 326 -18.30 5.24 0.43
N HIS A 327 -18.97 6.38 0.43
CA HIS A 327 -19.37 7.09 -0.78
C HIS A 327 -18.27 8.04 -1.26
N SER A 328 -17.69 8.82 -0.35
CA SER A 328 -16.60 9.75 -0.65
C SER A 328 -15.66 9.93 0.54
N VAL A 329 -14.41 10.25 0.23
CA VAL A 329 -13.40 10.70 1.19
C VAL A 329 -12.87 12.04 0.71
N LEU A 330 -12.98 13.05 1.55
CA LEU A 330 -12.49 14.40 1.29
C LEU A 330 -11.41 14.77 2.31
N TYR A 331 -10.39 15.46 1.85
CA TYR A 331 -9.42 16.10 2.74
C TYR A 331 -9.59 17.62 2.64
N ARG A 332 -9.98 18.24 3.74
CA ARG A 332 -10.22 19.67 3.81
C ARG A 332 -9.89 20.21 5.20
N ASP A 333 -9.18 21.33 5.27
CA ASP A 333 -8.87 22.07 6.51
C ASP A 333 -8.26 21.17 7.61
N GLY A 334 -7.33 20.27 7.23
CA GLY A 334 -6.69 19.35 8.16
C GLY A 334 -7.57 18.18 8.63
N ARG A 335 -8.71 17.96 7.98
CA ARG A 335 -9.66 16.89 8.32
C ARG A 335 -9.83 15.93 7.15
N ILE A 336 -9.91 14.65 7.48
CA ILE A 336 -10.41 13.61 6.58
C ILE A 336 -11.89 13.44 6.89
N ILE A 337 -12.73 13.66 5.89
CA ILE A 337 -14.19 13.61 5.98
C ILE A 337 -14.64 12.42 5.15
N ILE A 338 -15.24 11.44 5.79
CA ILE A 338 -15.69 10.18 5.19
C ILE A 338 -17.22 10.18 5.18
N GLN A 339 -17.82 10.19 3.99
CA GLN A 339 -19.26 10.10 3.83
C GLN A 339 -19.67 8.66 3.60
N GLU A 340 -20.66 8.21 4.35
CA GLU A 340 -21.24 6.88 4.20
C GLU A 340 -22.01 6.74 2.88
N ARG A 341 -21.94 5.56 2.30
CA ARG A 341 -22.73 5.17 1.13
C ARG A 341 -24.16 4.81 1.55
N GLY A 342 -25.15 5.38 0.88
CA GLY A 342 -26.57 5.02 1.08
C GLY A 342 -27.36 6.00 1.98
N GLY A 343 -28.56 5.58 2.39
CA GLY A 343 -29.61 6.48 2.83
C GLY A 343 -29.44 7.22 4.16
N ASN A 344 -28.48 6.86 5.00
CA ASN A 344 -28.31 7.52 6.30
C ASN A 344 -27.41 8.77 6.23
N GLY A 345 -26.63 8.95 5.16
CA GLY A 345 -25.77 10.14 4.94
C GLY A 345 -24.82 10.45 6.09
N ARG A 346 -24.46 9.44 6.90
CA ARG A 346 -23.57 9.63 8.06
C ARG A 346 -22.19 10.07 7.61
N GLU A 347 -21.57 10.89 8.43
CA GLU A 347 -20.23 11.39 8.23
C GLU A 347 -19.34 11.00 9.41
N VAL A 348 -18.13 10.55 9.10
CA VAL A 348 -17.06 10.32 10.06
C VAL A 348 -15.94 11.28 9.76
N THR A 349 -15.56 12.11 10.73
CA THR A 349 -14.49 13.10 10.59
C THR A 349 -13.29 12.75 11.46
N ILE A 350 -12.08 12.79 10.87
CA ILE A 350 -10.80 12.55 11.54
C ILE A 350 -9.97 13.83 11.46
N ASN A 351 -9.47 14.32 12.60
CA ASN A 351 -8.55 15.45 12.65
C ASN A 351 -7.13 14.94 12.29
N ALA A 352 -6.78 15.06 11.02
CA ALA A 352 -5.54 14.49 10.48
C ALA A 352 -4.34 15.46 10.53
N GLY A 353 -4.60 16.76 10.70
CA GLY A 353 -3.59 17.79 10.51
C GLY A 353 -3.18 17.95 9.04
N ARG A 354 -2.00 18.51 8.78
CA ARG A 354 -1.48 18.70 7.42
C ARG A 354 -0.94 17.34 6.88
N LEU A 355 -1.44 16.90 5.72
CA LEU A 355 -1.10 15.60 5.13
C LEU A 355 -0.01 15.70 4.03
N PHE A 356 0.01 16.76 3.21
CA PHE A 356 0.91 16.92 2.06
C PHE A 356 1.66 18.25 2.10
#